data_d8fbb8caceaa038a0b8c2e9af23fce92
#
_entry.id   d8fbb8caceaa038a0b8c2e9af23fce92
#
_cell.length_a   1.000
_cell.length_b   1.000
_cell.length_c   1.000
_cell.angle_alpha   90.00
_cell.angle_beta   90.00
_cell.angle_gamma   90.00
#
_symmetry.space_group_name_H-M   'P 1'
#
loop_
_entity.id
_entity.type
_entity.pdbx_description
1 polymer ?
#
loop_
_entity_poly.entity_id
_entity_poly.type
_entity_poly.pdbx_seq_one_letter_code
_entity_poly.pdbx_strand_id
1 'polypeptide(L)'
;MRYVMIFGLVILAFFFHCGDAKAEAPDNIYFVTLDAVKEKMAAKEEFFLFVGRLDNVDTQRGLKRLEAVEQTIYFLDTKEIDYVAYKKFAKKYNIRTMTHLAHFRGKYQFAVANVLTADLGGFFAV
;
A
#
# COMPACT_ATOMS: atom_id res chain seq x y z
N MET A 1 12.59 10.67 -11.68
CA MET A 1 12.30 10.13 -12.02
C MET A 1 12.01 9.75 -12.70
N ARG A 2 11.96 9.86 -12.84
CA ARG A 2 11.46 9.44 -13.44
C ARG A 2 11.40 8.60 -13.89
N TYR A 3 11.49 8.04 -13.80
CA TYR A 3 11.16 7.14 -14.32
C TYR A 3 10.60 6.50 -13.93
N VAL A 4 10.52 6.49 -13.36
CA VAL A 4 9.84 5.90 -13.02
C VAL A 4 8.83 5.82 -13.43
N MET A 5 8.45 6.25 -13.62
CA MET A 5 7.45 6.13 -14.17
C MET A 5 7.40 5.65 -15.19
N ILE A 6 7.81 5.50 -15.50
CA ILE A 6 7.76 5.11 -16.52
C ILE A 6 7.74 3.87 -16.66
N PHE A 7 8.17 3.35 -16.20
CA PHE A 7 8.03 2.18 -16.39
C PHE A 7 6.95 1.67 -15.97
N GLY A 8 6.49 2.17 -15.26
CA GLY A 8 5.37 1.63 -14.90
C GLY A 8 4.46 1.58 -15.95
N LEU A 9 4.42 2.39 -16.69
CA LEU A 9 3.48 2.36 -17.54
C LEU A 9 3.55 1.34 -18.42
N VAL A 10 4.53 0.92 -18.60
CA VAL A 10 4.63 -0.02 -19.43
C VAL A 10 3.94 -1.13 -19.05
N ILE A 11 4.00 -1.53 -17.97
CA ILE A 11 3.36 -2.55 -17.59
C ILE A 11 2.10 -2.56 -17.90
N LEU A 12 1.52 -1.66 -17.75
CA LEU A 12 0.25 -1.69 -17.94
C LEU A 12 -0.07 -1.89 -19.17
N ALA A 13 0.58 -1.57 -19.81
CA ALA A 13 0.20 -1.76 -20.99
C ALA A 13 -0.12 -3.05 -21.20
N PHE A 14 0.39 -3.76 -20.92
CA PHE A 14 0.11 -4.90 -21.28
C PHE A 14 -0.84 -5.55 -20.60
N PHE A 15 -1.15 -5.41 -19.79
CA PHE A 15 -2.07 -6.11 -19.31
C PHE A 15 -3.23 -5.65 -19.57
N PHE A 16 -3.44 -5.02 -20.18
CA PHE A 16 -4.50 -4.65 -20.53
C PHE A 16 -5.03 -5.26 -21.36
N HIS A 17 -4.83 -5.74 -21.73
CA HIS A 17 -5.48 -6.25 -22.57
C HIS A 17 -6.13 -7.24 -22.11
N CYS A 18 -6.09 -7.55 -21.52
CA CYS A 18 -6.84 -8.35 -21.24
C CYS A 18 -7.79 -8.14 -20.66
N GLY A 19 -8.01 -7.72 -20.48
CA GLY A 19 -8.80 -7.56 -20.12
C GLY A 19 -9.63 -7.52 -19.74
N ASP A 20 -9.90 -7.50 -19.72
CA ASP A 20 -10.63 -7.48 -19.36
C ASP A 20 -11.00 -7.57 -18.40
N ALA A 21 -11.09 -7.69 -18.19
CA ALA A 21 -11.57 -7.70 -17.39
C ALA A 21 -11.28 -7.45 -16.35
N LYS A 22 -10.77 -7.51 -16.13
CA LYS A 22 -10.52 -7.19 -15.22
C LYS A 22 -10.52 -6.06 -14.74
N ALA A 23 -10.77 -5.83 -15.08
CA ALA A 23 -11.13 -4.65 -14.86
C ALA A 23 -11.51 -4.33 -13.54
N GLU A 24 -11.56 -5.13 -12.73
CA GLU A 24 -11.91 -4.88 -11.43
C GLU A 24 -10.79 -4.42 -10.62
N ALA A 25 -9.58 -4.47 -11.05
CA ALA A 25 -8.43 -4.04 -10.29
C ALA A 25 -8.45 -2.53 -10.15
N PRO A 26 -8.38 -1.98 -8.97
CA PRO A 26 -8.36 -0.55 -8.78
C PRO A 26 -7.05 0.02 -9.31
N ASP A 27 -7.12 1.19 -9.90
CA ASP A 27 -5.97 1.80 -10.51
C ASP A 27 -5.00 2.39 -9.51
N ASN A 28 -5.46 2.65 -8.31
CA ASN A 28 -4.64 3.36 -7.34
C ASN A 28 -3.97 2.46 -6.30
N ILE A 29 -4.21 1.15 -6.33
CA ILE A 29 -3.66 0.25 -5.32
C ILE A 29 -2.62 -0.67 -5.97
N TYR A 30 -1.39 -0.63 -5.46
CA TYR A 30 -0.29 -1.41 -5.99
C TYR A 30 0.21 -2.36 -4.92
N PHE A 31 0.30 -3.64 -5.24
CA PHE A 31 0.84 -4.63 -4.31
C PHE A 31 2.35 -4.51 -4.30
N VAL A 32 2.94 -4.51 -3.10
CA VAL A 32 4.39 -4.40 -2.96
C VAL A 32 4.91 -5.47 -2.01
N THR A 33 6.18 -5.79 -2.12
CA THR A 33 6.86 -6.68 -1.19
C THR A 33 7.46 -5.86 -0.05
N LEU A 34 7.83 -6.54 1.03
CA LEU A 34 8.50 -5.86 2.12
C LEU A 34 9.82 -5.24 1.65
N ASP A 35 10.56 -5.94 0.77
CA ASP A 35 11.80 -5.41 0.24
C ASP A 35 11.56 -4.15 -0.57
N ALA A 36 10.50 -4.12 -1.37
CA ALA A 36 10.16 -2.93 -2.14
C ALA A 36 9.83 -1.75 -1.22
N VAL A 37 9.14 -2.01 -0.12
CA VAL A 37 8.85 -0.97 0.86
C VAL A 37 10.15 -0.42 1.44
N LYS A 38 11.07 -1.30 1.80
CA LYS A 38 12.35 -0.87 2.37
C LYS A 38 13.17 -0.08 1.35
N GLU A 39 13.08 -0.42 0.09
CA GLU A 39 13.77 0.34 -0.97
C GLU A 39 13.20 1.74 -1.09
N LYS A 40 11.87 1.87 -1.01
CA LYS A 40 11.24 3.19 -1.05
C LYS A 40 11.70 4.04 0.13
N MET A 41 11.80 3.44 1.29
CA MET A 41 12.26 4.14 2.48
C MET A 41 13.71 4.59 2.31
N ALA A 42 14.56 3.72 1.78
CA ALA A 42 15.96 4.05 1.57
C ALA A 42 16.12 5.14 0.51
N ALA A 43 15.24 5.17 -0.47
CA ALA A 43 15.25 6.20 -1.51
C ALA A 43 14.61 7.51 -1.03
N LYS A 44 14.14 7.55 0.21
CA LYS A 44 13.55 8.73 0.81
C LYS A 44 12.28 9.18 0.10
N GLU A 45 11.54 8.23 -0.45
CA GLU A 45 10.27 8.53 -1.12
C GLU A 45 9.19 8.85 -0.10
N GLU A 46 8.22 9.61 -0.53
CA GLU A 46 7.02 9.85 0.27
C GLU A 46 5.91 8.97 -0.31
N PHE A 47 5.25 8.19 0.51
CA PHE A 47 4.24 7.24 0.01
C PHE A 47 3.25 6.85 1.10
N PHE A 48 2.11 6.33 0.66
CA PHE A 48 1.10 5.79 1.56
C PHE A 48 1.18 4.27 1.50
N LEU A 49 1.23 3.65 2.67
CA LEU A 49 1.34 2.20 2.78
C LEU A 49 0.15 1.67 3.56
N PHE A 50 -0.53 0.67 3.00
CA PHE A 50 -1.58 -0.05 3.71
C PHE A 50 -1.06 -1.45 4.00
N VAL A 51 -1.02 -1.81 5.27
CA VAL A 51 -0.54 -3.12 5.70
C VAL A 51 -1.72 -3.96 6.11
N GLY A 52 -1.85 -5.13 5.54
CA GLY A 52 -2.94 -6.02 5.86
C GLY A 52 -2.65 -7.43 5.40
N ARG A 53 -3.66 -8.25 5.37
CA ARG A 53 -3.53 -9.63 4.93
C ARG A 53 -4.73 -9.92 4.03
N LEU A 54 -4.46 -10.31 2.81
CA LEU A 54 -5.50 -10.39 1.80
C LEU A 54 -6.65 -11.34 2.16
N ASP A 55 -6.36 -12.38 2.94
CA ASP A 55 -7.39 -13.31 3.37
C ASP A 55 -8.12 -12.88 4.65
N ASN A 56 -7.85 -11.69 5.15
CA ASN A 56 -8.52 -11.14 6.33
C ASN A 56 -9.67 -10.25 5.87
N VAL A 57 -10.86 -10.45 6.43
CA VAL A 57 -12.03 -9.73 5.97
C VAL A 57 -11.93 -8.22 6.24
N ASP A 58 -11.28 -7.83 7.30
CA ASP A 58 -11.11 -6.41 7.60
C ASP A 58 -10.16 -5.74 6.61
N THR A 59 -9.13 -6.47 6.18
CA THR A 59 -8.24 -5.98 5.13
C THR A 59 -9.02 -5.77 3.84
N GLN A 60 -9.89 -6.70 3.50
CA GLN A 60 -10.69 -6.60 2.27
C GLN A 60 -11.61 -5.38 2.32
N ARG A 61 -12.22 -5.12 3.48
CA ARG A 61 -13.04 -3.94 3.65
C ARG A 61 -12.22 -2.66 3.52
N GLY A 62 -11.01 -2.68 4.08
CA GLY A 62 -10.11 -1.54 3.99
C GLY A 62 -9.71 -1.25 2.55
N LEU A 63 -9.37 -2.30 1.80
CA LEU A 63 -9.03 -2.13 0.39
C LEU A 63 -10.20 -1.52 -0.38
N LYS A 64 -11.42 -1.93 -0.06
CA LYS A 64 -12.59 -1.40 -0.72
C LYS A 64 -12.74 0.10 -0.48
N ARG A 65 -12.51 0.54 0.74
CA ARG A 65 -12.55 1.98 1.04
C ARG A 65 -11.45 2.74 0.29
N LEU A 66 -10.27 2.13 0.18
CA LEU A 66 -9.14 2.80 -0.46
C LEU A 66 -9.27 2.86 -1.98
N GLU A 67 -10.09 2.01 -2.57
CA GLU A 67 -10.36 2.10 -4.01
C GLU A 67 -10.97 3.44 -4.38
N ALA A 68 -11.67 4.07 -3.45
CA ALA A 68 -12.41 5.30 -3.73
C ALA A 68 -11.55 6.56 -3.60
N VAL A 69 -10.33 6.46 -3.12
CA VAL A 69 -9.49 7.65 -2.99
C VAL A 69 -8.64 7.84 -4.23
N GLU A 70 -8.15 9.04 -4.45
CA GLU A 70 -7.35 9.33 -5.63
C GLU A 70 -5.88 9.04 -5.45
N GLN A 71 -5.43 8.95 -4.22
CA GLN A 71 -4.02 8.76 -3.93
C GLN A 71 -3.56 7.36 -4.30
N THR A 72 -2.29 7.23 -4.62
CA THR A 72 -1.67 5.93 -4.85
C THR A 72 -1.38 5.28 -3.52
N ILE A 73 -1.86 4.06 -3.35
CA ILE A 73 -1.69 3.30 -2.12
C ILE A 73 -0.86 2.07 -2.43
N TYR A 74 0.18 1.86 -1.65
CA TYR A 74 0.96 0.62 -1.76
C TYR A 74 0.45 -0.36 -0.71
N PHE A 75 0.06 -1.54 -1.15
CA PHE A 75 -0.51 -2.55 -0.25
C PHE A 75 0.52 -3.64 0.02
N LEU A 76 0.84 -3.82 1.29
CA LEU A 76 1.75 -4.87 1.74
C LEU A 76 0.90 -6.02 2.28
N ASP A 77 0.86 -7.12 1.54
CA ASP A 77 0.11 -8.31 1.94
C ASP A 77 1.03 -9.16 2.80
N THR A 78 0.72 -9.24 4.08
CA THR A 78 1.60 -9.94 5.03
C THR A 78 1.52 -11.46 4.90
N LYS A 79 0.56 -11.96 4.12
CA LYS A 79 0.40 -13.39 3.98
C LYS A 79 1.62 -14.09 3.42
N GLU A 80 2.34 -13.42 2.52
CA GLU A 80 3.48 -14.02 1.85
C GLU A 80 4.82 -13.62 2.44
N ILE A 81 4.84 -12.92 3.55
CA ILE A 81 6.07 -12.41 4.11
C ILE A 81 6.62 -13.36 5.17
N ASP A 82 7.94 -13.52 5.20
CA ASP A 82 8.58 -14.25 6.28
C ASP A 82 8.15 -13.66 7.62
N TYR A 83 7.71 -14.52 8.52
CA TYR A 83 7.14 -14.07 9.79
C TYR A 83 8.14 -13.24 10.61
N VAL A 84 9.39 -13.69 10.67
CA VAL A 84 10.39 -12.99 11.47
C VAL A 84 10.68 -11.60 10.91
N ALA A 85 10.81 -11.52 9.58
CA ALA A 85 11.07 -10.23 8.94
C ALA A 85 9.89 -9.28 9.13
N TYR A 86 8.69 -9.78 8.98
CA TYR A 86 7.52 -8.94 9.17
C TYR A 86 7.40 -8.49 10.62
N LYS A 87 7.67 -9.37 11.57
CA LYS A 87 7.54 -9.03 12.99
C LYS A 87 8.47 -7.90 13.37
N LYS A 88 9.70 -7.90 12.85
CA LYS A 88 10.63 -6.81 13.11
C LYS A 88 10.11 -5.50 12.53
N PHE A 89 9.60 -5.54 11.32
CA PHE A 89 9.06 -4.36 10.67
C PHE A 89 7.86 -3.83 11.44
N ALA A 90 6.94 -4.72 11.81
CA ALA A 90 5.73 -4.33 12.53
C ALA A 90 6.06 -3.71 13.87
N LYS A 91 7.05 -4.25 14.56
CA LYS A 91 7.44 -3.73 15.86
C LYS A 91 8.04 -2.33 15.70
N LYS A 92 8.87 -2.14 14.68
CA LYS A 92 9.52 -0.86 14.46
C LYS A 92 8.51 0.25 14.19
N TYR A 93 7.45 -0.05 13.45
CA TYR A 93 6.47 0.94 13.05
C TYR A 93 5.16 0.82 13.82
N ASN A 94 5.15 0.00 14.88
CA ASN A 94 3.98 -0.16 15.76
C ASN A 94 2.73 -0.58 15.00
N ILE A 95 2.87 -1.52 14.08
CA ILE A 95 1.76 -2.02 13.29
C ILE A 95 1.07 -3.10 14.09
N ARG A 96 -0.19 -2.87 14.46
CA ARG A 96 -0.92 -3.78 15.33
C ARG A 96 -2.17 -4.39 14.74
N THR A 97 -2.58 -3.92 13.57
CA THR A 97 -3.80 -4.41 12.96
C THR A 97 -3.54 -4.73 11.50
N MET A 98 -4.47 -5.45 10.88
CA MET A 98 -4.40 -5.75 9.46
C MET A 98 -5.13 -4.69 8.63
N THR A 99 -5.33 -3.50 9.21
CA THR A 99 -5.94 -2.37 8.56
C THR A 99 -5.12 -1.09 8.80
N HIS A 100 -3.82 -1.27 8.90
CA HIS A 100 -2.88 -0.17 9.22
C HIS A 100 -2.58 0.65 7.97
N LEU A 101 -2.96 1.91 7.99
CA LEU A 101 -2.68 2.84 6.89
C LEU A 101 -1.69 3.87 7.41
N ALA A 102 -0.62 4.08 6.69
CA ALA A 102 0.44 4.96 7.13
C ALA A 102 0.90 5.88 6.01
N HIS A 103 1.33 7.07 6.39
CA HIS A 103 1.97 8.00 5.47
C HIS A 103 3.44 8.06 5.87
N PHE A 104 4.30 7.65 4.95
CA PHE A 104 5.74 7.62 5.19
C PHE A 104 6.47 8.69 4.40
N ARG A 105 7.53 9.23 4.99
CA ARG A 105 8.53 10.01 4.27
C ARG A 105 9.85 9.31 4.53
N GLY A 106 10.34 8.57 3.56
CA GLY A 106 11.49 7.73 3.77
C GLY A 106 11.22 6.75 4.89
N LYS A 107 12.04 6.74 5.91
CA LYS A 107 11.85 5.83 7.05
C LYS A 107 10.95 6.39 8.13
N TYR A 108 10.46 7.61 7.96
CA TYR A 108 9.67 8.26 9.00
C TYR A 108 8.18 8.05 8.73
N GLN A 109 7.49 7.41 9.68
CA GLN A 109 6.06 7.20 9.62
C GLN A 109 5.41 8.34 10.39
N PHE A 110 4.91 9.35 9.70
CA PHE A 110 4.43 10.53 10.41
C PHE A 110 2.92 10.62 10.56
N ALA A 111 2.18 9.73 9.93
CA ALA A 111 0.74 9.66 10.15
C ALA A 111 0.28 8.22 10.04
N VAL A 112 -0.64 7.82 10.91
CA VAL A 112 -1.12 6.46 10.98
C VAL A 112 -2.63 6.50 11.21
N ALA A 113 -3.35 5.60 10.59
CA ALA A 113 -4.80 5.48 10.80
C ALA A 113 -5.23 4.03 10.64
N ASN A 114 -6.37 3.71 11.24
CA ASN A 114 -7.03 2.46 10.96
C ASN A 114 -7.99 2.76 9.81
N VAL A 115 -7.80 2.10 8.67
CA VAL A 115 -8.54 2.45 7.47
C VAL A 115 -10.06 2.25 7.62
N LEU A 116 -10.49 1.38 8.52
CA LEU A 116 -11.91 1.13 8.69
C LEU A 116 -12.65 2.25 9.43
N THR A 117 -11.93 3.01 10.24
CA THR A 117 -12.57 4.03 11.08
C THR A 117 -12.11 5.44 10.77
N ALA A 118 -11.07 5.58 9.97
CA ALA A 118 -10.48 6.89 9.72
C ALA A 118 -11.33 7.73 8.77
N ASP A 119 -11.22 9.05 8.95
CA ASP A 119 -11.72 9.99 7.96
C ASP A 119 -10.65 10.04 6.87
N LEU A 120 -10.84 9.30 5.79
CA LEU A 120 -9.84 9.21 4.75
C LEU A 120 -9.62 10.54 4.05
N GLY A 121 -10.68 11.33 3.89
CA GLY A 121 -10.51 12.66 3.29
C GLY A 121 -9.53 13.50 4.09
N GLY A 122 -9.69 13.50 5.41
CA GLY A 122 -8.78 14.26 6.27
C GLY A 122 -7.38 13.67 6.28
N PHE A 123 -7.28 12.33 6.30
CA PHE A 123 -5.97 11.68 6.34
C PHE A 123 -5.14 12.03 5.11
N PHE A 124 -5.76 12.03 3.93
CA PHE A 124 -5.03 12.28 2.70
C PHE A 124 -4.89 13.75 2.37
N ALA A 125 -5.52 14.63 3.13
CA ALA A 125 -5.47 16.06 2.85
C ALA A 125 -4.14 16.71 3.25
N VAL A 126 -3.26 15.97 3.88
CA VAL A 126 -2.03 16.55 4.38
C VAL A 126 -1.02 16.78 3.32
#